data_0a24dea65f73ccb30df0b3678d80a4da
#
_entry.id   0a24dea65f73ccb30df0b3678d80a4da
#
_cell.length_a   1.000
_cell.length_b   1.000
_cell.length_c   1.000
_cell.angle_alpha   90.00
_cell.angle_beta   90.00
_cell.angle_gamma   90.00
#
_symmetry.space_group_name_H-M   'P 1'
#
loop_
_entity.id
_entity.type
_entity.pdbx_description
1 polymer ?
#
loop_
_entity_poly.entity_id
_entity_poly.type
_entity_poly.pdbx_seq_one_letter_code
_entity_poly.pdbx_strand_id
1 'polypeptide(L)'
;MLNLCISQVLQLGIMLHSLVIGFTLALASGADFESLVSAISFHQLFEGLSLGIRIAALPAPTDAQQSSLVWLRPILALLFALTTPAGILSGLIVFGSGHRGGTSGAAVGAKVAEGVLCAISAGMLIYAACVEMLAADFVLDPTLWRASKGRQLLALASVAMGAMGMVLLECV
;
A
#
# COMPACT_ATOMS: atom_id res chain seq x y z
N MET A 1 -20.58 1.86 -10.11
CA MET A 1 -20.30 0.63 -9.33
C MET A 1 -18.90 0.09 -9.61
N LEU A 2 -18.47 -0.02 -10.86
CA LEU A 2 -17.13 -0.55 -11.21
C LEU A 2 -15.99 0.22 -10.54
N ASN A 3 -15.98 1.55 -10.61
CA ASN A 3 -14.95 2.40 -10.00
C ASN A 3 -14.88 2.30 -8.47
N LEU A 4 -16.00 1.97 -7.80
CA LEU A 4 -16.02 1.76 -6.36
C LEU A 4 -15.37 0.40 -6.00
N CYS A 5 -15.66 -0.66 -6.74
CA CYS A 5 -15.03 -1.97 -6.57
C CYS A 5 -13.52 -1.91 -6.80
N ILE A 6 -13.09 -1.22 -7.85
CA ILE A 6 -11.67 -1.03 -8.20
C ILE A 6 -10.94 -0.32 -7.07
N SER A 7 -11.50 0.77 -6.55
CA SER A 7 -10.93 1.51 -5.42
C SER A 7 -10.83 0.65 -4.14
N GLN A 8 -11.76 -0.27 -3.92
CA GLN A 8 -11.73 -1.17 -2.76
C GLN A 8 -10.67 -2.26 -2.85
N VAL A 9 -10.43 -2.81 -4.04
CA VAL A 9 -9.36 -3.81 -4.25
C VAL A 9 -7.99 -3.18 -4.01
N LEU A 10 -7.75 -1.99 -4.57
CA LEU A 10 -6.53 -1.24 -4.33
C LEU A 10 -6.33 -0.93 -2.84
N GLN A 11 -7.38 -0.43 -2.19
CA GLN A 11 -7.36 -0.14 -0.75
C GLN A 11 -7.01 -1.37 0.08
N LEU A 12 -7.65 -2.51 -0.20
CA LEU A 12 -7.38 -3.77 0.48
C LEU A 12 -5.94 -4.23 0.26
N GLY A 13 -5.45 -4.13 -0.98
CA GLY A 13 -4.06 -4.47 -1.33
C GLY A 13 -3.04 -3.65 -0.54
N ILE A 14 -3.22 -2.33 -0.50
CA ILE A 14 -2.35 -1.42 0.25
C ILE A 14 -2.42 -1.71 1.76
N MET A 15 -3.61 -1.96 2.30
CA MET A 15 -3.78 -2.28 3.73
C MET A 15 -3.09 -3.59 4.11
N LEU A 16 -3.23 -4.64 3.30
CA LEU A 16 -2.52 -5.91 3.52
C LEU A 16 -1.01 -5.72 3.43
N HIS A 17 -0.55 -4.96 2.45
CA HIS A 17 0.86 -4.63 2.29
C HIS A 17 1.42 -3.89 3.51
N SER A 18 0.75 -2.84 3.96
CA SER A 18 1.14 -2.08 5.15
C SER A 18 1.13 -2.92 6.44
N LEU A 19 0.19 -3.88 6.54
CA LEU A 19 0.16 -4.83 7.66
C LEU A 19 1.40 -5.73 7.67
N VAL A 20 1.76 -6.29 6.50
CA VAL A 20 2.93 -7.16 6.34
C VAL A 20 4.22 -6.39 6.60
N ILE A 21 4.34 -5.17 6.08
CA ILE A 21 5.49 -4.28 6.36
C ILE A 21 5.64 -4.03 7.86
N GLY A 22 4.54 -3.71 8.56
CA GLY A 22 4.56 -3.54 10.01
C GLY A 22 4.99 -4.80 10.75
N PHE A 23 4.54 -5.96 10.30
CA PHE A 23 4.94 -7.26 10.84
C PHE A 23 6.44 -7.54 10.64
N THR A 24 6.97 -7.27 9.45
CA THR A 24 8.41 -7.41 9.14
C THR A 24 9.26 -6.45 9.99
N LEU A 25 8.79 -5.22 10.18
CA LEU A 25 9.48 -4.23 11.02
C LEU A 25 9.59 -4.68 12.48
N ALA A 26 8.58 -5.41 12.99
CA ALA A 26 8.62 -5.97 14.34
C ALA A 26 9.70 -7.05 14.53
N LEU A 27 10.23 -7.63 13.45
CA LEU A 27 11.29 -8.62 13.45
C LEU A 27 12.68 -8.03 13.29
N ALA A 28 12.77 -6.83 12.74
CA ALA A 28 14.04 -6.15 12.48
C ALA A 28 14.69 -5.68 13.80
N SER A 29 16.02 -5.65 13.84
CA SER A 29 16.78 -5.20 15.01
C SER A 29 18.12 -4.59 14.62
N GLY A 30 18.65 -3.70 15.47
CA GLY A 30 19.95 -3.07 15.25
C GLY A 30 19.97 -2.10 14.08
N ALA A 31 21.05 -2.10 13.30
CA ALA A 31 21.25 -1.22 12.15
C ALA A 31 20.21 -1.46 11.04
N ASP A 32 19.80 -2.70 10.85
CA ASP A 32 18.76 -3.06 9.86
C ASP A 32 17.41 -2.43 10.20
N PHE A 33 17.10 -2.28 11.49
CA PHE A 33 15.87 -1.60 11.94
C PHE A 33 15.86 -0.13 11.55
N GLU A 34 16.96 0.60 11.76
CA GLU A 34 17.04 2.05 11.43
C GLU A 34 16.91 2.29 9.92
N SER A 35 17.61 1.49 9.12
CA SER A 35 17.52 1.52 7.66
C SER A 35 16.11 1.21 7.18
N LEU A 36 15.51 0.14 7.70
CA LEU A 36 14.17 -0.30 7.34
C LEU A 36 13.10 0.72 7.74
N VAL A 37 13.18 1.32 8.92
CA VAL A 37 12.27 2.39 9.37
C VAL A 37 12.34 3.59 8.44
N SER A 38 13.54 4.00 8.04
CA SER A 38 13.73 5.11 7.11
C SER A 38 13.09 4.82 5.75
N ALA A 39 13.40 3.67 5.16
CA ALA A 39 12.86 3.24 3.86
C ALA A 39 11.33 3.13 3.90
N ILE A 40 10.78 2.47 4.92
CA ILE A 40 9.33 2.31 5.11
C ILE A 40 8.63 3.66 5.31
N SER A 41 9.24 4.61 6.01
CA SER A 41 8.64 5.93 6.23
C SER A 41 8.43 6.69 4.92
N PHE A 42 9.40 6.66 4.02
CA PHE A 42 9.25 7.24 2.68
C PHE A 42 8.25 6.46 1.82
N HIS A 43 8.31 5.14 1.83
CA HIS A 43 7.39 4.27 1.13
C HIS A 43 5.94 4.55 1.53
N GLN A 44 5.66 4.57 2.82
CA GLN A 44 4.34 4.84 3.39
C GLN A 44 3.83 6.26 3.07
N LEU A 45 4.75 7.24 3.01
CA LEU A 45 4.41 8.61 2.61
C LEU A 45 3.89 8.65 1.16
N PHE A 46 4.59 7.99 0.24
CA PHE A 46 4.17 7.95 -1.18
C PHE A 46 2.90 7.15 -1.40
N GLU A 47 2.73 6.02 -0.70
CA GLU A 47 1.48 5.25 -0.72
C GLU A 47 0.31 6.06 -0.18
N GLY A 48 0.50 6.72 0.96
CA GLY A 48 -0.51 7.58 1.58
C GLY A 48 -0.89 8.76 0.70
N LEU A 49 0.08 9.37 0.00
CA LEU A 49 -0.19 10.44 -0.96
C LEU A 49 -1.02 9.94 -2.15
N SER A 50 -0.63 8.81 -2.73
CA SER A 50 -1.35 8.17 -3.86
C SER A 50 -2.78 7.83 -3.48
N LEU A 51 -2.97 7.20 -2.32
CA LEU A 51 -4.27 6.85 -1.79
C LEU A 51 -5.11 8.09 -1.46
N GLY A 52 -4.50 9.12 -0.88
CA GLY A 52 -5.15 10.39 -0.54
C GLY A 52 -5.71 11.11 -1.77
N ILE A 53 -4.95 11.14 -2.87
CA ILE A 53 -5.41 11.72 -4.15
C ILE A 53 -6.65 10.96 -4.66
N ARG A 54 -6.65 9.62 -4.58
CA ARG A 54 -7.78 8.79 -5.02
C ARG A 54 -9.01 8.97 -4.13
N ILE A 55 -8.84 9.02 -2.83
CA ILE A 55 -9.93 9.30 -1.87
C ILE A 55 -10.51 10.70 -2.12
N ALA A 56 -9.66 11.69 -2.40
CA ALA A 56 -10.11 13.05 -2.71
C ALA A 56 -10.88 13.14 -4.04
N ALA A 57 -10.52 12.32 -5.03
CA ALA A 57 -11.17 12.26 -6.33
C ALA A 57 -12.53 11.54 -6.30
N LEU A 58 -12.93 10.89 -5.20
CA LEU A 58 -14.26 10.31 -5.08
C LEU A 58 -15.34 11.40 -5.23
N PRO A 59 -16.43 11.12 -5.98
CA PRO A 59 -17.50 12.09 -6.19
C PRO A 59 -18.01 12.67 -4.87
N ALA A 60 -18.23 13.99 -4.86
CA ALA A 60 -18.87 14.62 -3.72
C ALA A 60 -20.31 14.08 -3.62
N PRO A 61 -20.78 13.77 -2.43
CA PRO A 61 -22.12 13.25 -2.25
C PRO A 61 -23.14 14.32 -2.66
N THR A 62 -24.06 13.98 -3.54
CA THR A 62 -25.24 14.79 -3.88
C THR A 62 -26.44 14.20 -3.15
N ASP A 63 -27.09 15.04 -2.34
CA ASP A 63 -28.39 14.83 -1.64
C ASP A 63 -28.79 13.43 -1.10
N ALA A 64 -29.35 13.39 0.08
CA ALA A 64 -30.10 12.32 0.78
C ALA A 64 -29.44 10.92 0.99
N GLN A 65 -28.57 10.43 0.15
CA GLN A 65 -27.80 9.18 0.38
C GLN A 65 -26.42 9.46 1.03
N GLN A 66 -26.23 10.64 1.46
CA GLN A 66 -25.04 11.42 1.74
C GLN A 66 -24.30 11.06 3.03
N SER A 67 -24.99 10.61 4.07
CA SER A 67 -24.36 10.47 5.40
C SER A 67 -23.29 9.38 5.45
N SER A 68 -23.45 8.27 4.72
CA SER A 68 -22.49 7.18 4.74
C SER A 68 -21.21 7.47 3.92
N LEU A 69 -21.34 8.21 2.80
CA LEU A 69 -20.19 8.56 1.95
C LEU A 69 -19.29 9.64 2.56
N VAL A 70 -19.85 10.54 3.36
CA VAL A 70 -19.07 11.56 4.09
C VAL A 70 -18.10 10.90 5.08
N TRP A 71 -18.55 9.85 5.76
CA TRP A 71 -17.73 9.11 6.72
C TRP A 71 -16.77 8.11 6.06
N LEU A 72 -17.03 7.71 4.82
CA LEU A 72 -16.18 6.74 4.10
C LEU A 72 -14.74 7.25 3.93
N ARG A 73 -14.57 8.52 3.53
CA ARG A 73 -13.24 9.11 3.31
C ARG A 73 -12.37 9.10 4.56
N PRO A 74 -12.82 9.66 5.71
CA PRO A 74 -12.01 9.63 6.93
C PRO A 74 -11.82 8.21 7.48
N ILE A 75 -12.79 7.31 7.30
CA ILE A 75 -12.65 5.90 7.71
C ILE A 75 -11.55 5.22 6.90
N LEU A 76 -11.52 5.38 5.58
CA LEU A 76 -10.48 4.80 4.73
C LEU A 76 -9.09 5.33 5.09
N ALA A 77 -8.97 6.64 5.33
CA ALA A 77 -7.72 7.24 5.77
C ALA A 77 -7.28 6.72 7.15
N LEU A 78 -8.21 6.59 8.09
CA LEU A 78 -7.95 6.07 9.43
C LEU A 78 -7.52 4.59 9.38
N LEU A 79 -8.21 3.78 8.59
CA LEU A 79 -7.85 2.37 8.39
C LEU A 79 -6.42 2.24 7.86
N PHE A 80 -6.07 3.02 6.84
CA PHE A 80 -4.71 3.05 6.31
C PHE A 80 -3.69 3.43 7.38
N ALA A 81 -3.95 4.48 8.15
CA ALA A 81 -3.04 4.94 9.21
C ALA A 81 -2.84 3.91 10.33
N LEU A 82 -3.85 3.09 10.61
CA LEU A 82 -3.81 2.09 11.68
C LEU A 82 -3.22 0.74 11.25
N THR A 83 -3.16 0.43 9.95
CA THR A 83 -2.70 -0.89 9.48
C THR A 83 -1.24 -1.16 9.80
N THR A 84 -0.33 -0.22 9.61
CA THR A 84 1.11 -0.40 9.92
C THR A 84 1.34 -0.57 11.43
N PRO A 85 0.80 0.27 12.33
CA PRO A 85 0.89 0.02 13.77
C PRO A 85 0.28 -1.31 14.21
N ALA A 86 -0.84 -1.71 13.61
CA ALA A 86 -1.46 -3.01 13.89
C ALA A 86 -0.57 -4.18 13.44
N GLY A 87 0.12 -4.03 12.30
CA GLY A 87 1.13 -4.98 11.83
C GLY A 87 2.28 -5.14 12.81
N ILE A 88 2.85 -4.02 13.28
CA ILE A 88 3.91 -4.03 14.29
C ILE A 88 3.44 -4.70 15.57
N LEU A 89 2.26 -4.33 16.06
CA LEU A 89 1.71 -4.89 17.30
C LEU A 89 1.47 -6.41 17.16
N SER A 90 0.93 -6.86 16.03
CA SER A 90 0.72 -8.29 15.76
C SER A 90 2.04 -9.06 15.70
N GLY A 91 3.07 -8.49 15.06
CA GLY A 91 4.41 -9.05 15.03
C GLY A 91 5.02 -9.18 16.43
N LEU A 92 4.91 -8.15 17.26
CA LEU A 92 5.40 -8.17 18.64
C LEU A 92 4.66 -9.20 19.50
N ILE A 93 3.35 -9.38 19.31
CA ILE A 93 2.57 -10.40 20.04
C ILE A 93 3.02 -11.81 19.61
N VAL A 94 3.14 -12.05 18.32
CA VAL A 94 3.51 -13.38 17.79
C VAL A 94 4.94 -13.75 18.17
N PHE A 95 5.89 -12.84 18.00
CA PHE A 95 7.32 -13.12 18.24
C PHE A 95 7.78 -12.76 19.64
N GLY A 96 7.21 -11.74 20.29
CA GLY A 96 7.49 -11.39 21.67
C GLY A 96 7.08 -12.51 22.66
N SER A 97 6.03 -13.26 22.33
CA SER A 97 5.62 -14.43 23.10
C SER A 97 6.54 -15.65 22.86
N GLY A 98 7.15 -15.75 21.68
CA GLY A 98 7.97 -16.88 21.25
C GLY A 98 9.35 -16.95 21.93
N HIS A 99 9.89 -15.84 22.44
CA HIS A 99 11.14 -15.83 23.22
C HIS A 99 11.01 -16.53 24.59
N ARG A 100 9.81 -16.90 25.00
CA ARG A 100 9.53 -17.56 26.29
C ARG A 100 9.23 -19.07 26.22
N GLY A 101 9.54 -19.74 25.10
CA GLY A 101 9.40 -21.21 25.07
C GLY A 101 8.74 -21.83 23.82
N GLY A 102 8.69 -21.09 22.70
CA GLY A 102 8.15 -21.64 21.45
C GLY A 102 9.06 -22.67 20.82
N THR A 103 8.52 -23.83 20.49
CA THR A 103 9.21 -24.88 19.71
C THR A 103 9.64 -24.31 18.36
N SER A 104 10.79 -24.74 17.84
CA SER A 104 11.35 -24.32 16.53
C SER A 104 10.33 -24.37 15.38
N GLY A 105 9.31 -25.22 15.47
CA GLY A 105 8.24 -25.34 14.48
C GLY A 105 7.31 -24.14 14.39
N ALA A 106 7.01 -23.47 15.52
CA ALA A 106 6.14 -22.27 15.52
C ALA A 106 6.82 -21.08 14.83
N ALA A 107 8.13 -20.91 15.03
CA ALA A 107 8.90 -19.85 14.38
C ALA A 107 9.01 -20.06 12.86
N VAL A 108 9.16 -21.31 12.41
CA VAL A 108 9.15 -21.65 10.97
C VAL A 108 7.79 -21.41 10.36
N GLY A 109 6.70 -21.81 11.04
CA GLY A 109 5.34 -21.58 10.57
C GLY A 109 5.02 -20.09 10.41
N ALA A 110 5.47 -19.24 11.33
CA ALA A 110 5.29 -17.80 11.27
C ALA A 110 6.02 -17.17 10.08
N LYS A 111 7.29 -17.58 9.81
CA LYS A 111 8.04 -17.10 8.64
C LYS A 111 7.43 -17.56 7.31
N VAL A 112 6.90 -18.77 7.25
CA VAL A 112 6.20 -19.26 6.06
C VAL A 112 4.91 -18.44 5.83
N ALA A 113 4.13 -18.19 6.88
CA ALA A 113 2.95 -17.36 6.79
C ALA A 113 3.26 -15.92 6.34
N GLU A 114 4.32 -15.33 6.87
CA GLU A 114 4.85 -14.02 6.44
C GLU A 114 5.19 -14.03 4.95
N GLY A 115 5.95 -15.01 4.48
CA GLY A 115 6.32 -15.14 3.06
C GLY A 115 5.09 -15.28 2.14
N VAL A 116 4.09 -16.05 2.55
CA VAL A 116 2.83 -16.22 1.80
C VAL A 116 2.05 -14.91 1.76
N LEU A 117 1.92 -14.21 2.89
CA LEU A 117 1.25 -12.90 2.95
C LEU A 117 1.98 -11.85 2.11
N CYS A 118 3.32 -11.82 2.14
CA CYS A 118 4.13 -10.99 1.26
C CYS A 118 3.85 -11.26 -0.21
N ALA A 119 3.82 -12.53 -0.63
CA ALA A 119 3.57 -12.90 -2.01
C ALA A 119 2.16 -12.50 -2.48
N ILE A 120 1.14 -12.72 -1.64
CA ILE A 120 -0.24 -12.30 -1.94
C ILE A 120 -0.32 -10.77 -2.06
N SER A 121 0.23 -10.07 -1.09
CA SER A 121 0.27 -8.60 -1.05
C SER A 121 0.96 -8.02 -2.28
N ALA A 122 2.15 -8.53 -2.64
CA ALA A 122 2.89 -8.12 -3.82
C ALA A 122 2.09 -8.37 -5.11
N GLY A 123 1.43 -9.54 -5.24
CA GLY A 123 0.58 -9.85 -6.38
C GLY A 123 -0.60 -8.89 -6.51
N MET A 124 -1.26 -8.54 -5.40
CA MET A 124 -2.36 -7.57 -5.40
C MET A 124 -1.88 -6.16 -5.79
N LEU A 125 -0.72 -5.73 -5.31
CA LEU A 125 -0.15 -4.42 -5.65
C LEU A 125 0.28 -4.35 -7.12
N ILE A 126 0.89 -5.42 -7.67
CA ILE A 126 1.24 -5.49 -9.09
C ILE A 126 -0.02 -5.42 -9.94
N TYR A 127 -1.07 -6.17 -9.59
CA TYR A 127 -2.35 -6.09 -10.28
C TYR A 127 -2.93 -4.68 -10.24
N ALA A 128 -2.99 -4.07 -9.06
CA ALA A 128 -3.51 -2.72 -8.89
C ALA A 128 -2.68 -1.69 -9.68
N ALA A 129 -1.35 -1.75 -9.63
CA ALA A 129 -0.48 -0.84 -10.37
C ALA A 129 -0.63 -1.00 -11.89
N CYS A 130 -0.63 -2.24 -12.40
CA CYS A 130 -0.66 -2.49 -13.84
C CYS A 130 -2.06 -2.31 -14.45
N VAL A 131 -3.10 -2.81 -13.79
CA VAL A 131 -4.46 -2.86 -14.36
C VAL A 131 -5.27 -1.65 -13.93
N GLU A 132 -5.27 -1.30 -12.67
CA GLU A 132 -6.14 -0.25 -12.16
C GLU A 132 -5.54 1.16 -12.33
N MET A 133 -4.22 1.28 -12.28
CA MET A 133 -3.56 2.57 -12.44
C MET A 133 -3.05 2.76 -13.86
N LEU A 134 -2.13 1.91 -14.30
CA LEU A 134 -1.44 2.10 -15.57
C LEU A 134 -2.39 1.89 -16.76
N ALA A 135 -3.15 0.81 -16.77
CA ALA A 135 -4.10 0.56 -17.87
C ALA A 135 -5.26 1.55 -17.87
N ALA A 136 -5.80 1.91 -16.69
CA ALA A 136 -6.89 2.87 -16.60
C ALA A 136 -6.47 4.26 -17.07
N ASP A 137 -5.32 4.76 -16.61
CA ASP A 137 -4.88 6.12 -16.89
C ASP A 137 -4.19 6.25 -18.28
N PHE A 138 -3.47 5.21 -18.74
CA PHE A 138 -2.71 5.28 -19.98
C PHE A 138 -3.38 4.61 -21.18
N VAL A 139 -4.28 3.64 -20.96
CA VAL A 139 -4.91 2.88 -22.08
C VAL A 139 -6.38 3.24 -22.22
N LEU A 140 -7.12 3.37 -21.12
CA LEU A 140 -8.56 3.53 -21.15
C LEU A 140 -9.02 4.99 -21.10
N ASP A 141 -8.19 5.91 -20.58
CA ASP A 141 -8.54 7.33 -20.52
C ASP A 141 -8.21 8.05 -21.85
N PRO A 142 -9.25 8.48 -22.61
CA PRO A 142 -9.05 9.20 -23.86
C PRO A 142 -8.42 10.58 -23.69
N THR A 143 -8.39 11.14 -22.48
CA THR A 143 -7.84 12.47 -22.21
C THR A 143 -6.33 12.50 -22.41
N LEU A 144 -5.63 11.45 -22.01
CA LEU A 144 -4.18 11.33 -22.19
C LEU A 144 -3.82 11.09 -23.66
N TRP A 145 -4.59 10.27 -24.38
CA TRP A 145 -4.37 9.99 -25.79
C TRP A 145 -4.56 11.22 -26.68
N ARG A 146 -5.48 12.11 -26.29
CA ARG A 146 -5.75 13.37 -26.99
C ARG A 146 -4.85 14.51 -26.54
N ALA A 147 -4.05 14.30 -25.51
CA ALA A 147 -3.12 15.29 -25.01
C ALA A 147 -1.91 15.48 -25.93
N SER A 148 -1.23 16.60 -25.83
CA SER A 148 0.00 16.85 -26.55
C SER A 148 1.08 15.80 -26.21
N LYS A 149 1.96 15.50 -27.17
CA LYS A 149 3.05 14.51 -26.98
C LYS A 149 3.95 14.86 -25.78
N GLY A 150 4.14 16.15 -25.48
CA GLY A 150 4.89 16.60 -24.31
C GLY A 150 4.22 16.19 -22.99
N ARG A 151 2.89 16.24 -22.90
CA ARG A 151 2.15 15.82 -21.71
C ARG A 151 2.18 14.30 -21.53
N GLN A 152 2.11 13.56 -22.63
CA GLN A 152 2.25 12.07 -22.61
C GLN A 152 3.65 11.66 -22.14
N LEU A 153 4.70 12.32 -22.67
CA LEU A 153 6.08 12.06 -22.27
C LEU A 153 6.32 12.41 -20.80
N LEU A 154 5.76 13.54 -20.33
CA LEU A 154 5.86 13.94 -18.93
C LEU A 154 5.20 12.92 -18.00
N ALA A 155 4.03 12.39 -18.36
CA ALA A 155 3.34 11.36 -17.59
C ALA A 155 4.16 10.07 -17.51
N LEU A 156 4.72 9.60 -18.63
CA LEU A 156 5.60 8.42 -18.65
C LEU A 156 6.88 8.65 -17.84
N ALA A 157 7.51 9.82 -17.98
CA ALA A 157 8.69 10.17 -17.22
C ALA A 157 8.42 10.23 -15.71
N SER A 158 7.26 10.74 -15.28
CA SER A 158 6.89 10.78 -13.87
C SER A 158 6.71 9.38 -13.27
N VAL A 159 6.10 8.44 -14.01
CA VAL A 159 5.97 7.03 -13.59
C VAL A 159 7.36 6.38 -13.46
N ALA A 160 8.22 6.57 -14.47
CA ALA A 160 9.58 6.02 -14.46
C ALA A 160 10.42 6.60 -13.31
N MET A 161 10.31 7.90 -13.06
CA MET A 161 11.01 8.56 -11.93
C MET A 161 10.51 8.07 -10.58
N GLY A 162 9.19 7.87 -10.42
CA GLY A 162 8.62 7.31 -9.21
C GLY A 162 9.11 5.89 -8.94
N ALA A 163 9.09 5.02 -9.95
CA ALA A 163 9.61 3.66 -9.85
C ALA A 163 11.12 3.64 -9.52
N MET A 164 11.90 4.47 -10.19
CA MET A 164 13.34 4.59 -9.92
C MET A 164 13.61 5.08 -8.49
N GLY A 165 12.84 6.07 -8.01
CA GLY A 165 12.96 6.58 -6.65
C GLY A 165 12.70 5.52 -5.60
N MET A 166 11.70 4.65 -5.80
CA MET A 166 11.41 3.54 -4.88
C MET A 166 12.53 2.51 -4.86
N VAL A 167 13.07 2.13 -6.02
CA VAL A 167 14.22 1.19 -6.11
C VAL A 167 15.45 1.76 -5.39
N LEU A 168 15.72 3.06 -5.54
CA LEU A 168 16.87 3.69 -4.87
C LEU A 168 16.71 3.70 -3.34
N LEU A 169 15.47 3.85 -2.83
CA LEU A 169 15.20 3.80 -1.38
C LEU A 169 15.41 2.39 -0.79
N GLU A 170 15.17 1.34 -1.58
CA GLU A 170 15.44 -0.04 -1.14
C GLU A 170 16.93 -0.42 -1.16
N CYS A 171 17.73 0.32 -1.91
CA CYS A 171 19.19 0.05 -2.04
C CYS A 171 20.04 0.80 -0.99
N VAL A 172 19.45 1.68 -0.18
CA VAL A 172 20.12 2.47 0.87
C VAL A 172 19.89 1.85 2.23
#